data_eb3a40ff238736eec5c8aec68bb11c16
#
_entry.id   eb3a40ff238736eec5c8aec68bb11c16
#
_cell.length_a   1.000
_cell.length_b   1.000
_cell.length_c   1.000
_cell.angle_alpha   90.00
_cell.angle_beta   90.00
_cell.angle_gamma   90.00
#
_symmetry.space_group_name_H-M   'P 1'
#
loop_
_entity.id
_entity.type
_entity.pdbx_description
1 polymer ?
#
loop_
_entity_poly.entity_id
_entity_poly.type
_entity_poly.pdbx_seq_one_letter_code
_entity_poly.pdbx_strand_id
1 'polypeptide(L)'
;MMSMPPDGGNWLPPSIVPGAIDRILLRGVMLTPGGPLRGELLVEGTNITCVAQSCSSLPAASGATVITTFGVIMPGMLDGHNHGLFNIFDEADWSPGKFYGSHNDWTSDVRYQQVLDAKQYLNKDVTSPVDLRCEIDKYAEIKALIAGTTSFTLAPGAVELACYESLA
;
A
#
# COMPACT_ATOMS: atom_id res chain seq x y z
N MET A 1 -5.31 -3.34 11.72
CA MET A 1 -6.00 -2.47 12.71
C MET A 1 -5.09 -1.28 12.99
N MET A 2 -5.47 -0.06 12.59
CA MET A 2 -4.74 1.13 13.01
C MET A 2 -4.95 1.28 14.52
N SER A 3 -3.86 1.23 15.30
CA SER A 3 -3.93 1.51 16.73
C SER A 3 -4.33 2.97 16.92
N MET A 4 -5.36 3.24 17.70
CA MET A 4 -5.66 4.61 18.15
C MET A 4 -4.43 5.20 18.84
N PRO A 5 -4.14 6.51 18.65
CA PRO A 5 -3.12 7.17 19.43
C PRO A 5 -3.47 7.09 20.93
N PRO A 6 -2.45 6.93 21.79
CA PRO A 6 -2.65 6.73 23.23
C PRO A 6 -3.33 7.90 23.95
N ASP A 7 -3.49 9.04 23.31
CA ASP A 7 -4.06 10.28 23.82
C ASP A 7 -5.50 10.55 23.35
N GLY A 8 -6.15 9.57 22.70
CA GLY A 8 -7.55 9.70 22.27
C GLY A 8 -7.78 10.78 21.20
N GLY A 9 -6.74 11.19 20.47
CA GLY A 9 -6.84 12.18 19.41
C GLY A 9 -7.92 11.82 18.38
N ASN A 10 -8.85 12.73 18.12
CA ASN A 10 -9.88 12.56 17.10
C ASN A 10 -9.21 12.52 15.72
N TRP A 11 -9.15 11.34 15.12
CA TRP A 11 -8.81 11.20 13.71
C TRP A 11 -9.93 11.83 12.87
N LEU A 12 -9.64 12.96 12.28
CA LEU A 12 -10.56 13.55 11.30
C LEU A 12 -10.30 12.91 9.93
N PRO A 13 -11.35 12.48 9.22
CA PRO A 13 -11.20 12.01 7.87
C PRO A 13 -10.68 13.14 6.98
N PRO A 14 -9.94 12.82 5.90
CA PRO A 14 -9.49 13.84 4.96
C PRO A 14 -10.70 14.55 4.34
N SER A 15 -10.58 15.87 4.16
CA SER A 15 -11.55 16.67 3.42
C SER A 15 -11.13 16.71 1.95
N ILE A 16 -12.06 16.43 1.04
CA ILE A 16 -11.82 16.43 -0.39
C ILE A 16 -12.74 17.46 -1.04
N VAL A 17 -12.15 18.41 -1.75
CA VAL A 17 -12.86 19.33 -2.64
C VAL A 17 -12.54 18.90 -4.08
N PRO A 18 -13.49 18.33 -4.81
CA PRO A 18 -13.26 17.87 -6.17
C PRO A 18 -12.88 19.01 -7.13
N GLY A 19 -11.98 18.71 -8.05
CA GLY A 19 -11.50 19.60 -9.11
C GLY A 19 -11.01 18.78 -10.28
N ALA A 20 -9.99 19.27 -10.98
CA ALA A 20 -9.37 18.57 -12.10
C ALA A 20 -8.75 17.26 -11.60
N ILE A 21 -8.93 16.17 -12.38
CA ILE A 21 -8.44 14.83 -12.02
C ILE A 21 -6.92 14.69 -12.16
N ASP A 22 -6.32 15.47 -13.03
CA ASP A 22 -4.89 15.48 -13.34
C ASP A 22 -4.06 16.42 -12.46
N ARG A 23 -4.71 17.14 -11.54
CA ARG A 23 -4.05 18.09 -10.63
C ARG A 23 -4.59 17.94 -9.22
N ILE A 24 -3.67 17.69 -8.27
CA ILE A 24 -4.02 17.45 -6.88
C ILE A 24 -3.20 18.39 -6.00
N LEU A 25 -3.88 19.16 -5.15
CA LEU A 25 -3.27 19.97 -4.11
C LEU A 25 -3.50 19.31 -2.75
N LEU A 26 -2.45 18.73 -2.19
CA LEU A 26 -2.48 18.12 -0.87
C LEU A 26 -2.12 19.16 0.19
N ARG A 27 -2.85 19.17 1.31
CA ARG A 27 -2.60 20.00 2.48
C ARG A 27 -2.37 19.15 3.72
N GLY A 28 -1.27 19.39 4.44
CA GLY A 28 -0.94 18.61 5.62
C GLY A 28 0.45 18.87 6.15
N VAL A 29 1.03 17.89 6.83
CA VAL A 29 2.43 17.93 7.28
C VAL A 29 3.24 17.00 6.39
N MET A 30 4.05 17.56 5.49
CA MET A 30 4.96 16.79 4.63
C MET A 30 6.20 16.38 5.40
N LEU A 31 6.63 15.12 5.26
CA LEU A 31 7.96 14.69 5.67
C LEU A 31 8.93 14.95 4.52
N THR A 32 9.81 15.93 4.72
CA THR A 32 10.85 16.30 3.74
C THR A 32 12.24 15.95 4.26
N PRO A 33 13.27 15.87 3.41
CA PRO A 33 14.66 15.69 3.87
C PRO A 33 15.12 16.79 4.84
N GLY A 34 14.53 17.98 4.77
CA GLY A 34 14.82 19.09 5.68
C GLY A 34 14.01 19.07 6.98
N GLY A 35 13.17 18.04 7.18
CA GLY A 35 12.30 17.91 8.34
C GLY A 35 10.80 18.11 8.01
N PRO A 36 9.94 18.09 9.03
CA PRO A 36 8.50 18.26 8.84
C PRO A 36 8.17 19.68 8.35
N LEU A 37 7.37 19.75 7.28
CA LEU A 37 6.89 21.00 6.70
C LEU A 37 5.36 21.01 6.71
N ARG A 38 4.74 21.88 7.48
CA ARG A 38 3.30 22.13 7.38
C ARG A 38 3.02 23.05 6.20
N GLY A 39 2.23 22.58 5.23
CA GLY A 39 2.02 23.34 4.01
C GLY A 39 1.28 22.55 2.92
N GLU A 40 1.67 22.78 1.69
CA GLU A 40 1.01 22.28 0.48
C GLU A 40 1.99 21.53 -0.42
N LEU A 41 1.48 20.50 -1.09
CA LEU A 41 2.15 19.74 -2.12
C LEU A 41 1.24 19.72 -3.36
N LEU A 42 1.76 20.16 -4.51
CA LEU A 42 1.03 20.16 -5.77
C LEU A 42 1.56 19.07 -6.68
N VAL A 43 0.64 18.25 -7.17
CA VAL A 43 0.88 17.21 -8.19
C VAL A 43 0.18 17.64 -9.49
N GLU A 44 0.91 17.56 -10.60
CA GLU A 44 0.42 17.75 -11.96
C GLU A 44 0.74 16.51 -12.78
N GLY A 45 -0.30 15.77 -13.19
CA GLY A 45 -0.12 14.46 -13.81
C GLY A 45 0.65 13.51 -12.91
N THR A 46 1.85 13.12 -13.31
CA THR A 46 2.74 12.22 -12.59
C THR A 46 3.87 12.91 -11.82
N ASN A 47 3.87 14.25 -11.78
CA ASN A 47 4.98 15.02 -11.23
C ASN A 47 4.56 15.82 -10.00
N ILE A 48 5.42 15.83 -8.96
CA ILE A 48 5.32 16.77 -7.86
C ILE A 48 5.97 18.08 -8.33
N THR A 49 5.19 19.13 -8.48
CA THR A 49 5.66 20.41 -9.03
C THR A 49 5.88 21.49 -7.98
N CYS A 50 5.34 21.29 -6.78
CA CYS A 50 5.56 22.19 -5.66
C CYS A 50 5.48 21.45 -4.32
N VAL A 51 6.42 21.76 -3.41
CA VAL A 51 6.37 21.39 -1.99
C VAL A 51 6.81 22.63 -1.19
N ALA A 52 5.86 23.31 -0.56
CA ALA A 52 6.11 24.58 0.12
C ALA A 52 5.07 24.84 1.22
N GLN A 53 5.26 25.92 1.99
CA GLN A 53 4.21 26.41 2.91
C GLN A 53 2.92 26.73 2.17
N SER A 54 3.00 27.24 0.94
CA SER A 54 1.86 27.39 0.04
C SER A 54 2.28 27.19 -1.40
N CYS A 55 1.49 26.40 -2.14
CA CYS A 55 1.55 26.21 -3.58
C CYS A 55 0.32 26.83 -4.27
N SER A 56 -0.62 27.38 -3.51
CA SER A 56 -1.93 27.86 -4.01
C SER A 56 -1.82 29.05 -4.98
N SER A 57 -0.69 29.75 -5.00
CA SER A 57 -0.42 30.84 -5.92
C SER A 57 -0.03 30.39 -7.34
N LEU A 58 0.28 29.10 -7.51
CA LEU A 58 0.65 28.56 -8.82
C LEU A 58 -0.59 28.40 -9.71
N PRO A 59 -0.51 28.69 -11.01
CA PRO A 59 -1.65 28.56 -11.93
C PRO A 59 -2.28 27.16 -11.91
N ALA A 60 -1.46 26.12 -11.79
CA ALA A 60 -1.92 24.74 -11.76
C ALA A 60 -2.71 24.37 -10.49
N ALA A 61 -2.53 25.10 -9.40
CA ALA A 61 -3.32 24.90 -8.18
C ALA A 61 -4.77 25.39 -8.37
N SER A 62 -5.00 26.32 -9.32
CA SER A 62 -6.35 26.79 -9.63
C SER A 62 -7.17 25.66 -10.24
N GLY A 63 -8.28 25.31 -9.62
CA GLY A 63 -9.16 24.24 -10.07
C GLY A 63 -8.63 22.82 -9.85
N ALA A 64 -7.51 22.63 -9.13
CA ALA A 64 -7.04 21.31 -8.72
C ALA A 64 -8.01 20.66 -7.73
N THR A 65 -8.04 19.33 -7.68
CA THR A 65 -8.65 18.62 -6.56
C THR A 65 -7.86 18.90 -5.29
N VAL A 66 -8.53 19.44 -4.27
CA VAL A 66 -7.87 19.77 -3.00
C VAL A 66 -8.17 18.67 -1.96
N ILE A 67 -7.12 18.07 -1.42
CA ILE A 67 -7.22 17.08 -0.35
C ILE A 67 -6.53 17.64 0.89
N THR A 68 -7.30 17.97 1.92
CA THR A 68 -6.75 18.34 3.21
C THR A 68 -6.68 17.09 4.08
N THR A 69 -5.44 16.64 4.35
CA THR A 69 -5.20 15.58 5.32
C THR A 69 -5.01 16.22 6.68
N PHE A 70 -5.57 15.68 7.72
CA PHE A 70 -5.26 16.13 9.09
C PHE A 70 -4.07 15.35 9.67
N GLY A 71 -3.31 14.70 8.81
CA GLY A 71 -2.20 13.82 9.12
C GLY A 71 -0.90 14.20 8.43
N VAL A 72 -0.05 13.21 8.29
CA VAL A 72 1.26 13.30 7.66
C VAL A 72 1.19 12.86 6.21
N ILE A 73 1.85 13.63 5.34
CA ILE A 73 2.06 13.30 3.92
C ILE A 73 3.52 12.89 3.78
N MET A 74 3.75 11.70 3.25
CA MET A 74 5.08 11.14 3.03
C MET A 74 5.12 10.41 1.69
N PRO A 75 6.31 10.18 1.12
CA PRO A 75 6.45 9.27 -0.02
C PRO A 75 5.90 7.89 0.33
N GLY A 76 5.35 7.21 -0.68
CA GLY A 76 4.93 5.83 -0.51
C GLY A 76 6.11 4.94 -0.09
N MET A 77 5.82 3.93 0.71
CA MET A 77 6.82 2.97 1.15
C MET A 77 7.23 2.06 0.01
N LEU A 78 8.53 1.72 -0.02
CA LEU A 78 9.10 0.74 -0.93
C LEU A 78 9.36 -0.54 -0.14
N ASP A 79 8.75 -1.64 -0.59
CA ASP A 79 9.01 -2.97 -0.04
C ASP A 79 9.97 -3.71 -0.97
N GLY A 80 11.21 -3.88 -0.54
CA GLY A 80 12.28 -4.48 -1.35
C GLY A 80 12.19 -6.00 -1.49
N HIS A 81 11.31 -6.66 -0.74
CA HIS A 81 11.09 -8.11 -0.85
C HIS A 81 9.73 -8.49 -0.29
N ASN A 82 8.83 -8.93 -1.14
CA ASN A 82 7.49 -9.35 -0.75
C ASN A 82 7.06 -10.64 -1.46
N HIS A 83 6.38 -11.50 -0.74
CA HIS A 83 5.70 -12.66 -1.29
C HIS A 83 4.20 -12.34 -1.42
N GLY A 84 3.83 -11.47 -2.36
CA GLY A 84 2.51 -10.85 -2.49
C GLY A 84 1.33 -11.78 -2.33
N LEU A 85 1.42 -13.01 -2.88
CA LEU A 85 0.34 -14.00 -2.77
C LEU A 85 0.02 -14.43 -1.32
N PHE A 86 0.96 -14.25 -0.38
CA PHE A 86 0.68 -14.50 1.04
C PHE A 86 -0.02 -13.35 1.74
N ASN A 87 -0.11 -12.17 1.12
CA ASN A 87 -0.78 -11.01 1.71
C ASN A 87 -2.30 -11.17 1.83
N ILE A 88 -2.89 -12.22 1.23
CA ILE A 88 -4.30 -12.58 1.42
C ILE A 88 -4.59 -13.09 2.84
N PHE A 89 -3.58 -13.61 3.51
CA PHE A 89 -3.69 -14.11 4.88
C PHE A 89 -3.41 -12.99 5.87
N ASP A 90 -3.89 -13.12 7.08
CA ASP A 90 -3.56 -12.23 8.18
C ASP A 90 -2.65 -12.93 9.22
N GLU A 91 -2.23 -12.18 10.23
CA GLU A 91 -1.35 -12.71 11.27
C GLU A 91 -2.00 -13.87 12.03
N ALA A 92 -3.32 -13.85 12.21
CA ALA A 92 -4.02 -14.91 12.95
C ALA A 92 -4.04 -16.23 12.18
N ASP A 93 -3.95 -16.19 10.84
CA ASP A 93 -3.98 -17.39 10.02
C ASP A 93 -2.74 -18.27 10.22
N TRP A 94 -1.56 -17.65 10.39
CA TRP A 94 -0.33 -18.43 10.34
C TRP A 94 0.72 -18.08 11.41
N SER A 95 0.49 -17.11 12.28
CA SER A 95 1.45 -16.75 13.32
C SER A 95 1.87 -18.00 14.11
N PRO A 96 3.15 -18.39 14.11
CA PRO A 96 3.59 -19.66 14.66
C PRO A 96 3.57 -19.71 16.19
N GLY A 97 3.42 -18.60 16.88
CA GLY A 97 3.41 -18.54 18.34
C GLY A 97 4.76 -18.88 19.02
N LYS A 98 5.83 -18.98 18.22
CA LYS A 98 7.20 -19.27 18.70
C LYS A 98 8.23 -18.54 17.86
N PHE A 99 9.43 -18.37 18.40
CA PHE A 99 10.58 -17.86 17.66
C PHE A 99 11.37 -19.02 17.03
N TYR A 100 11.96 -18.75 15.88
CA TYR A 100 12.84 -19.67 15.16
C TYR A 100 14.29 -19.21 15.23
N GLY A 101 15.22 -20.15 15.26
CA GLY A 101 16.65 -19.86 15.35
C GLY A 101 17.23 -19.34 14.02
N SER A 102 16.65 -19.71 12.90
CA SER A 102 17.08 -19.25 11.59
C SER A 102 15.89 -18.98 10.66
N HIS A 103 16.17 -18.24 9.58
CA HIS A 103 15.22 -17.96 8.51
C HIS A 103 14.62 -19.23 7.86
N ASN A 104 15.35 -20.35 7.87
CA ASN A 104 14.89 -21.58 7.21
C ASN A 104 14.08 -22.51 8.14
N ASP A 105 14.10 -22.29 9.43
CA ASP A 105 13.52 -23.24 10.40
C ASP A 105 11.98 -23.22 10.41
N TRP A 106 11.38 -22.06 10.07
CA TRP A 106 9.92 -21.89 10.06
C TRP A 106 9.23 -22.61 8.89
N THR A 107 9.97 -22.91 7.83
CA THR A 107 9.40 -23.53 6.62
C THR A 107 8.83 -24.93 6.87
N SER A 108 9.28 -25.62 7.93
CA SER A 108 8.76 -26.93 8.35
C SER A 108 7.59 -26.84 9.35
N ASP A 109 7.18 -25.64 9.75
CA ASP A 109 6.07 -25.47 10.66
C ASP A 109 4.74 -25.88 10.01
N VAL A 110 3.92 -26.65 10.74
CA VAL A 110 2.65 -27.17 10.24
C VAL A 110 1.71 -26.04 9.82
N ARG A 111 1.65 -24.93 10.56
CA ARG A 111 0.79 -23.78 10.21
C ARG A 111 1.24 -23.13 8.93
N TYR A 112 2.55 -22.97 8.73
CA TYR A 112 3.07 -22.45 7.46
C TYR A 112 2.73 -23.38 6.30
N GLN A 113 2.87 -24.69 6.46
CA GLN A 113 2.52 -25.65 5.42
C GLN A 113 1.02 -25.57 5.06
N GLN A 114 0.14 -25.42 6.05
CA GLN A 114 -1.30 -25.24 5.82
C GLN A 114 -1.62 -23.97 5.01
N VAL A 115 -0.93 -22.87 5.32
CA VAL A 115 -1.07 -21.60 4.58
C VAL A 115 -0.51 -21.74 3.15
N LEU A 116 0.61 -22.43 3.01
CA LEU A 116 1.20 -22.71 1.71
C LEU A 116 0.26 -23.53 0.83
N ASP A 117 -0.33 -24.61 1.38
CA ASP A 117 -1.32 -25.45 0.68
C ASP A 117 -2.56 -24.64 0.28
N ALA A 118 -3.08 -23.81 1.17
CA ALA A 118 -4.21 -22.95 0.89
C ALA A 118 -3.90 -21.93 -0.22
N LYS A 119 -2.72 -21.31 -0.17
CA LYS A 119 -2.26 -20.41 -1.23
C LYS A 119 -2.15 -21.12 -2.57
N GLN A 120 -1.53 -22.29 -2.61
CA GLN A 120 -1.36 -23.08 -3.83
C GLN A 120 -2.72 -23.53 -4.41
N TYR A 121 -3.66 -23.95 -3.55
CA TYR A 121 -5.01 -24.29 -3.95
C TYR A 121 -5.72 -23.11 -4.65
N LEU A 122 -5.63 -21.92 -4.08
CA LEU A 122 -6.24 -20.71 -4.66
C LEU A 122 -5.51 -20.23 -5.92
N ASN A 123 -4.22 -20.46 -6.00
CA ASN A 123 -3.35 -20.06 -7.12
C ASN A 123 -3.29 -21.11 -8.25
N LYS A 124 -4.29 -21.98 -8.34
CA LYS A 124 -4.40 -23.03 -9.35
C LYS A 124 -3.18 -23.95 -9.39
N ASP A 125 -2.84 -24.58 -8.29
CA ASP A 125 -1.96 -25.74 -8.35
C ASP A 125 -2.56 -26.79 -9.30
N VAL A 126 -1.71 -27.62 -9.89
CA VAL A 126 -2.08 -28.63 -10.92
C VAL A 126 -3.27 -29.51 -10.53
N THR A 127 -3.55 -29.67 -9.26
CA THR A 127 -4.66 -30.46 -8.71
C THR A 127 -5.90 -29.65 -8.37
N SER A 128 -5.81 -28.32 -8.36
CA SER A 128 -6.90 -27.45 -7.93
C SER A 128 -7.83 -27.10 -9.08
N PRO A 129 -9.18 -27.20 -8.88
CA PRO A 129 -10.16 -26.68 -9.81
C PRO A 129 -10.33 -25.16 -9.72
N VAL A 130 -9.75 -24.53 -8.72
CA VAL A 130 -9.89 -23.08 -8.42
C VAL A 130 -8.75 -22.31 -9.05
N ASP A 131 -9.05 -21.23 -9.76
CA ASP A 131 -8.09 -20.31 -10.34
C ASP A 131 -8.44 -18.88 -9.93
N LEU A 132 -7.81 -18.40 -8.88
CA LEU A 132 -7.97 -17.04 -8.34
C LEU A 132 -6.65 -16.26 -8.36
N ARG A 133 -5.71 -16.63 -9.24
CA ARG A 133 -4.37 -16.02 -9.29
C ARG A 133 -4.42 -14.51 -9.42
N CYS A 134 -5.22 -14.02 -10.38
CA CYS A 134 -5.32 -12.59 -10.62
C CYS A 134 -6.05 -11.85 -9.49
N GLU A 135 -7.05 -12.46 -8.89
CA GLU A 135 -7.78 -11.88 -7.76
C GLU A 135 -6.90 -11.77 -6.51
N ILE A 136 -6.08 -12.77 -6.26
CA ILE A 136 -5.12 -12.79 -5.14
C ILE A 136 -4.09 -11.68 -5.33
N ASP A 137 -3.52 -11.54 -6.52
CA ASP A 137 -2.55 -10.50 -6.85
C ASP A 137 -3.16 -9.11 -6.67
N LYS A 138 -4.32 -8.85 -7.26
CA LYS A 138 -5.03 -7.57 -7.13
C LYS A 138 -5.37 -7.26 -5.66
N TYR A 139 -5.82 -8.26 -4.91
CA TYR A 139 -6.10 -8.08 -3.48
C TYR A 139 -4.84 -7.73 -2.70
N ALA A 140 -3.73 -8.42 -2.96
CA ALA A 140 -2.45 -8.17 -2.30
C ALA A 140 -1.93 -6.74 -2.58
N GLU A 141 -2.05 -6.28 -3.82
CA GLU A 141 -1.68 -4.91 -4.20
C GLU A 141 -2.56 -3.86 -3.54
N ILE A 142 -3.89 -4.04 -3.55
CA ILE A 142 -4.82 -3.13 -2.89
C ILE A 142 -4.51 -3.06 -1.40
N LYS A 143 -4.27 -4.20 -0.75
CA LYS A 143 -3.91 -4.26 0.67
C LYS A 143 -2.60 -3.51 0.95
N ALA A 144 -1.60 -3.66 0.09
CA ALA A 144 -0.33 -2.94 0.18
C ALA A 144 -0.52 -1.43 0.01
N LEU A 145 -1.29 -1.00 -1.00
CA LEU A 145 -1.60 0.41 -1.25
C LEU A 145 -2.34 1.07 -0.07
N ILE A 146 -3.33 0.38 0.50
CA ILE A 146 -4.05 0.87 1.69
C ILE A 146 -3.11 1.01 2.89
N ALA A 147 -2.09 0.14 2.99
CA ALA A 147 -1.06 0.22 4.02
C ALA A 147 0.03 1.27 3.73
N GLY A 148 -0.01 1.94 2.56
CA GLY A 148 0.94 2.98 2.18
C GLY A 148 2.14 2.50 1.37
N THR A 149 2.19 1.24 0.96
CA THR A 149 3.23 0.69 0.08
C THR A 149 2.87 0.98 -1.38
N THR A 150 3.71 1.71 -2.09
CA THR A 150 3.48 2.11 -3.49
C THR A 150 4.38 1.37 -4.50
N SER A 151 5.37 0.65 -4.02
CA SER A 151 6.22 -0.21 -4.82
C SER A 151 6.69 -1.39 -4.00
N PHE A 152 6.70 -2.56 -4.59
CA PHE A 152 7.30 -3.73 -3.97
C PHE A 152 7.90 -4.67 -5.02
N THR A 153 8.98 -5.36 -4.62
CA THR A 153 9.58 -6.40 -5.43
C THR A 153 8.95 -7.73 -5.05
N LEU A 154 8.21 -8.31 -5.98
CA LEU A 154 7.61 -9.63 -5.80
C LEU A 154 8.66 -10.73 -5.95
N ALA A 155 8.53 -11.79 -5.16
CA ALA A 155 9.31 -12.99 -5.36
C ALA A 155 8.96 -13.64 -6.71
N PRO A 156 9.95 -14.26 -7.41
CA PRO A 156 9.74 -14.93 -8.69
C PRO A 156 8.61 -15.96 -8.62
N GLY A 157 7.76 -16.00 -9.64
CA GLY A 157 6.61 -16.90 -9.73
C GLY A 157 5.36 -16.44 -8.99
N ALA A 158 5.38 -15.24 -8.41
CA ALA A 158 4.25 -14.70 -7.66
C ALA A 158 3.21 -13.99 -8.54
N VAL A 159 3.54 -13.63 -9.77
CA VAL A 159 2.69 -12.77 -10.61
C VAL A 159 2.61 -13.32 -12.03
N GLU A 160 1.41 -13.47 -12.55
CA GLU A 160 1.21 -13.60 -13.98
C GLU A 160 1.00 -12.22 -14.60
N LEU A 161 1.90 -11.83 -15.52
CA LEU A 161 1.80 -10.56 -16.26
C LEU A 161 0.42 -10.38 -16.91
N ALA A 162 -0.21 -11.45 -17.35
CA ALA A 162 -1.56 -11.43 -17.91
C ALA A 162 -2.63 -10.89 -16.96
N CYS A 163 -2.41 -10.90 -15.64
CA CYS A 163 -3.34 -10.33 -14.67
C CYS A 163 -3.41 -8.80 -14.71
N TYR A 164 -2.38 -8.14 -15.24
CA TYR A 164 -2.26 -6.68 -15.29
C TYR A 164 -2.65 -6.09 -16.63
N GLU A 165 -2.64 -6.87 -17.70
CA GLU A 165 -3.05 -6.40 -19.04
C GLU A 165 -4.51 -5.95 -19.11
N SER A 166 -5.33 -6.37 -18.15
CA SER A 166 -6.76 -6.00 -18.07
C SER A 166 -7.03 -4.69 -17.31
N LEU A 167 -6.00 -4.03 -16.79
CA LEU A 167 -6.11 -2.77 -16.02
C LEU A 167 -5.58 -1.55 -16.80
N ALA A 168 -5.14 -1.74 -18.05
CA ALA A 168 -4.66 -0.68 -18.94
C ALA A 168 -5.81 -0.01 -19.69
#